data_70f618f88418e23ea20068459a2b8037
#
_entry.id   70f618f88418e23ea20068459a2b8037
#
_cell.length_a   1.000
_cell.length_b   1.000
_cell.length_c   1.000
_cell.angle_alpha   90.00
_cell.angle_beta   90.00
_cell.angle_gamma   90.00
#
_symmetry.space_group_name_H-M   'P 1'
#
loop_
_entity.id
_entity.type
_entity.pdbx_description
1 polymer ?
#
loop_
_entity_poly.entity_id
_entity_poly.type
_entity_poly.pdbx_seq_one_letter_code
_entity_poly.pdbx_strand_id
1 'polypeptide(L)'
;EKQGTYSISTGIKKDSGKIHLPEKIHEIDISTDYIPEGMVWTDDMHLQYSDQNCPGGFSFAFVLLDEDDFGKTAQDRNVVDYEERTFGNYEGVYLKYNDLIEDGSYNQRIYLLCPDVYRVVVIYISDNVEKEDVFNVAENLVINEKEEMIKTADFFNTWSEWVSSEEGSGGDMLTSVKDNKLPVHKVGDSIDMFGTGEDKNGNYIDNVKISVCADSVQIADDLQLLGENPIPQKWQDAVGADGKLITNTLSYVKLGDGVDTVDEVVKTGSVPQKLVYVTVTYTNQSEEEINHMLYLGSLMLLNHEDGRYFIQQDRSGNGFDCVIWDGAAQISDMTYFSVSEDYGNGGNYISSLKPGESVQVNMAWIVNESDLDDIYLNLSGDGVIYEFSDSVLTTGLVDIRK
;
A
#
# COMPACT_ATOMS: atom_id res chain seq x y z
N GLU A 1 -17.63 5.11 -26.07
CA GLU A 1 -16.54 4.60 -25.21
C GLU A 1 -17.06 3.38 -24.49
N LYS A 2 -16.37 2.25 -24.61
CA LYS A 2 -16.77 1.04 -23.91
C LYS A 2 -16.12 1.07 -22.53
N GLN A 3 -16.95 1.21 -21.52
CA GLN A 3 -16.59 0.94 -20.14
C GLN A 3 -16.89 -0.53 -19.88
N GLY A 4 -16.02 -1.24 -19.16
CA GLY A 4 -16.32 -2.63 -18.87
C GLY A 4 -15.13 -3.43 -18.38
N THR A 5 -15.33 -4.72 -18.22
CA THR A 5 -14.27 -5.67 -17.97
C THR A 5 -13.61 -6.05 -19.28
N TYR A 6 -12.32 -5.82 -19.41
CA TYR A 6 -11.53 -6.23 -20.57
C TYR A 6 -10.73 -7.48 -20.24
N SER A 7 -10.68 -8.38 -21.20
CA SER A 7 -9.88 -9.60 -21.09
C SER A 7 -8.58 -9.43 -21.86
N ILE A 8 -7.45 -9.61 -21.17
CA ILE A 8 -6.14 -9.60 -21.79
C ILE A 8 -5.87 -10.99 -22.35
N SER A 9 -5.74 -11.07 -23.67
CA SER A 9 -5.32 -12.31 -24.34
C SER A 9 -3.81 -12.27 -24.55
N THR A 10 -3.13 -13.36 -24.21
CA THR A 10 -1.69 -13.50 -24.49
C THR A 10 -1.37 -13.56 -25.98
N GLY A 11 -2.36 -13.57 -26.87
CA GLY A 11 -2.18 -13.65 -28.33
C GLY A 11 -1.67 -15.01 -28.84
N ILE A 12 -1.30 -15.91 -27.94
CA ILE A 12 -0.80 -17.25 -28.32
C ILE A 12 -1.96 -18.17 -28.61
N LYS A 13 -2.01 -18.68 -29.83
CA LYS A 13 -3.06 -19.59 -30.24
C LYS A 13 -3.04 -20.86 -29.40
N LYS A 14 -4.21 -21.33 -28.97
CA LYS A 14 -4.39 -22.59 -28.22
C LYS A 14 -3.65 -23.80 -28.81
N ASP A 15 -3.40 -23.78 -30.11
CA ASP A 15 -2.76 -24.87 -30.86
C ASP A 15 -1.22 -24.80 -30.86
N SER A 16 -0.59 -23.81 -30.28
CA SER A 16 0.87 -23.64 -30.30
C SER A 16 1.63 -24.51 -29.31
N GLY A 17 0.93 -25.33 -28.52
CA GLY A 17 1.52 -26.23 -27.54
C GLY A 17 1.77 -25.55 -26.19
N LYS A 18 1.94 -26.37 -25.16
CA LYS A 18 2.31 -25.88 -23.83
C LYS A 18 3.76 -25.38 -23.85
N ILE A 19 4.03 -24.22 -23.27
CA ILE A 19 5.42 -23.84 -22.96
C ILE A 19 5.94 -24.86 -21.95
N HIS A 20 7.12 -25.40 -22.26
CA HIS A 20 7.85 -26.22 -21.31
C HIS A 20 8.87 -25.36 -20.59
N LEU A 21 8.56 -24.96 -19.33
CA LEU A 21 9.47 -24.20 -18.51
C LEU A 21 10.71 -25.04 -18.15
N PRO A 22 11.91 -24.55 -18.40
CA PRO A 22 13.12 -25.20 -17.89
C PRO A 22 13.18 -25.06 -16.37
N GLU A 23 13.97 -25.93 -15.71
CA GLU A 23 14.18 -25.87 -14.25
C GLU A 23 14.76 -24.54 -13.79
N LYS A 24 15.55 -23.88 -14.66
CA LYS A 24 16.17 -22.59 -14.43
C LYS A 24 16.05 -21.73 -15.66
N ILE A 25 15.87 -20.45 -15.47
CA ILE A 25 15.84 -19.41 -16.50
C ILE A 25 16.77 -18.26 -16.10
N HIS A 26 17.23 -17.52 -17.10
CA HIS A 26 18.07 -16.36 -16.84
C HIS A 26 17.30 -15.28 -16.06
N GLU A 27 17.97 -14.62 -15.13
CA GLU A 27 17.53 -13.33 -14.65
C GLU A 27 17.56 -12.33 -15.80
N ILE A 28 16.69 -11.35 -15.74
CA ILE A 28 16.61 -10.30 -16.76
C ILE A 28 16.73 -8.93 -16.09
N ASP A 29 17.23 -7.99 -16.85
CA ASP A 29 17.03 -6.58 -16.58
C ASP A 29 16.38 -5.90 -17.78
N ILE A 30 15.85 -4.73 -17.57
CA ILE A 30 15.21 -3.93 -18.60
C ILE A 30 15.84 -2.53 -18.68
N SER A 31 15.83 -2.03 -19.88
CA SER A 31 16.14 -0.65 -20.19
C SER A 31 15.23 -0.17 -21.32
N THR A 32 15.29 1.08 -21.65
CA THR A 32 14.62 1.62 -22.83
C THR A 32 15.55 2.58 -23.56
N ASP A 33 15.54 2.52 -24.89
CA ASP A 33 16.28 3.46 -25.72
C ASP A 33 15.57 4.84 -25.84
N TYR A 34 14.32 4.93 -25.37
CA TYR A 34 13.57 6.18 -25.30
C TYR A 34 13.30 6.56 -23.85
N ILE A 35 13.81 7.71 -23.42
CA ILE A 35 13.55 8.26 -22.09
C ILE A 35 12.73 9.55 -22.25
N PRO A 36 11.50 9.63 -21.70
CA PRO A 36 10.71 10.86 -21.73
C PRO A 36 11.44 12.04 -21.09
N GLU A 37 11.11 13.25 -21.53
CA GLU A 37 11.73 14.47 -21.01
C GLU A 37 11.52 14.59 -19.50
N GLY A 38 12.59 14.83 -18.77
CA GLY A 38 12.57 15.00 -17.31
C GLY A 38 12.58 13.71 -16.50
N MET A 39 12.60 12.55 -17.14
CA MET A 39 12.69 11.26 -16.43
C MET A 39 14.12 10.74 -16.33
N VAL A 40 14.37 9.97 -15.28
CA VAL A 40 15.62 9.25 -15.03
C VAL A 40 15.33 7.88 -14.44
N TRP A 41 16.19 6.91 -14.69
CA TRP A 41 16.16 5.66 -13.93
C TRP A 41 16.60 5.92 -12.50
N THR A 42 15.71 5.64 -11.53
CA THR A 42 15.99 5.77 -10.10
C THR A 42 16.55 4.48 -9.53
N ASP A 43 16.21 3.36 -10.13
CA ASP A 43 16.74 2.01 -9.91
C ASP A 43 16.47 1.14 -11.15
N ASP A 44 16.72 -0.18 -11.05
CA ASP A 44 16.57 -1.13 -12.17
C ASP A 44 15.09 -1.34 -12.60
N MET A 45 14.12 -0.88 -11.81
CA MET A 45 12.70 -1.14 -12.02
C MET A 45 11.85 0.15 -12.12
N HIS A 46 12.46 1.32 -11.95
CA HIS A 46 11.72 2.58 -11.91
C HIS A 46 12.36 3.64 -12.80
N LEU A 47 11.59 4.09 -13.79
CA LEU A 47 11.91 5.26 -14.62
C LEU A 47 10.97 6.40 -14.22
N GLN A 48 11.45 7.42 -13.50
CA GLN A 48 10.63 8.41 -12.83
C GLN A 48 11.05 9.83 -13.16
N TYR A 49 10.12 10.78 -12.98
CA TYR A 49 10.44 12.19 -13.06
C TYR A 49 11.48 12.57 -12.01
N SER A 50 12.51 13.32 -12.45
CA SER A 50 13.57 13.82 -11.56
C SER A 50 13.13 15.00 -10.70
N ASP A 51 12.03 15.68 -11.06
CA ASP A 51 11.45 16.77 -10.29
C ASP A 51 10.56 16.19 -9.16
N GLN A 52 10.95 16.46 -7.91
CA GLN A 52 10.21 16.03 -6.73
C GLN A 52 8.78 16.60 -6.65
N ASN A 53 8.49 17.69 -7.36
CA ASN A 53 7.14 18.28 -7.44
C ASN A 53 6.28 17.64 -8.53
N CYS A 54 6.85 16.74 -9.32
CA CYS A 54 6.16 15.99 -10.36
C CYS A 54 6.38 14.47 -10.12
N PRO A 55 5.72 13.87 -9.10
CA PRO A 55 5.91 12.45 -8.81
C PRO A 55 5.33 11.58 -9.92
N GLY A 56 5.83 10.36 -10.04
CA GLY A 56 5.31 9.38 -10.99
C GLY A 56 6.31 9.02 -12.09
N GLY A 57 5.84 8.32 -13.10
CA GLY A 57 6.62 7.75 -14.18
C GLY A 57 6.22 6.31 -14.45
N PHE A 58 7.19 5.44 -14.61
CA PHE A 58 7.04 4.03 -14.92
C PHE A 58 7.59 3.17 -13.79
N SER A 59 6.85 2.12 -13.44
CA SER A 59 7.32 1.03 -12.59
C SER A 59 7.13 -0.29 -13.32
N PHE A 60 8.14 -1.14 -13.30
CA PHE A 60 8.17 -2.39 -14.05
C PHE A 60 8.09 -3.58 -13.08
N ALA A 61 7.38 -4.61 -13.47
CA ALA A 61 7.32 -5.88 -12.76
C ALA A 61 7.42 -7.04 -13.74
N PHE A 62 7.94 -8.17 -13.27
CA PHE A 62 8.08 -9.39 -14.03
C PHE A 62 7.22 -10.50 -13.43
N VAL A 63 6.42 -11.11 -14.26
CA VAL A 63 5.58 -12.25 -13.91
C VAL A 63 6.04 -13.45 -14.71
N LEU A 64 6.25 -14.60 -14.06
CA LEU A 64 6.65 -15.83 -14.75
C LEU A 64 5.51 -16.31 -15.63
N LEU A 65 5.79 -16.52 -16.89
CA LEU A 65 4.85 -17.13 -17.83
C LEU A 65 4.93 -18.66 -17.70
N ASP A 66 4.05 -19.25 -16.90
CA ASP A 66 4.02 -20.68 -16.61
C ASP A 66 3.23 -21.49 -17.66
N GLU A 67 3.35 -22.83 -17.61
CA GLU A 67 2.87 -23.74 -18.68
C GLU A 67 1.38 -23.65 -18.97
N ASP A 68 0.57 -23.31 -17.96
CA ASP A 68 -0.88 -23.37 -18.07
C ASP A 68 -1.51 -22.05 -18.56
N ASP A 69 -0.71 -21.03 -18.84
CA ASP A 69 -1.19 -19.67 -18.99
C ASP A 69 -1.43 -19.19 -20.40
N PHE A 70 -0.99 -19.95 -21.38
CA PHE A 70 -1.28 -19.61 -22.77
C PHE A 70 -2.79 -19.68 -23.04
N GLY A 71 -3.40 -18.53 -23.18
CA GLY A 71 -4.82 -18.38 -23.42
C GLY A 71 -5.66 -18.10 -22.19
N LYS A 72 -5.07 -18.01 -20.98
CA LYS A 72 -5.72 -17.33 -19.86
C LYS A 72 -5.73 -15.83 -20.11
N THR A 73 -6.70 -15.16 -19.55
CA THR A 73 -6.87 -13.71 -19.67
C THR A 73 -6.95 -13.10 -18.30
N ALA A 74 -6.29 -11.97 -18.07
CA ALA A 74 -6.56 -11.11 -16.95
C ALA A 74 -7.81 -10.29 -17.25
N GLN A 75 -8.64 -10.04 -16.24
CA GLN A 75 -9.81 -9.19 -16.34
C GLN A 75 -9.60 -7.96 -15.49
N ASP A 76 -9.55 -6.81 -16.14
CA ASP A 76 -9.40 -5.53 -15.48
C ASP A 76 -10.72 -4.77 -15.46
N ARG A 77 -11.04 -4.14 -14.34
CA ARG A 77 -12.26 -3.36 -14.13
C ARG A 77 -12.01 -1.87 -14.33
N ASN A 78 -13.07 -1.13 -14.59
CA ASN A 78 -13.04 0.33 -14.75
C ASN A 78 -12.13 0.82 -15.87
N VAL A 79 -11.93 0.05 -16.91
CA VAL A 79 -11.08 0.40 -18.04
C VAL A 79 -11.80 1.40 -18.94
N VAL A 80 -11.21 2.55 -19.18
CA VAL A 80 -11.75 3.63 -20.02
C VAL A 80 -11.02 3.79 -21.35
N ASP A 81 -9.80 3.29 -21.47
CA ASP A 81 -9.06 3.20 -22.73
C ASP A 81 -8.36 1.84 -22.82
N TYR A 82 -8.40 1.23 -24.00
CA TYR A 82 -7.91 -0.13 -24.25
C TYR A 82 -7.36 -0.22 -25.66
N GLU A 83 -6.14 -0.74 -25.80
CA GLU A 83 -5.52 -0.93 -27.10
C GLU A 83 -4.61 -2.17 -27.11
N GLU A 84 -4.96 -3.16 -27.95
CA GLU A 84 -4.07 -4.28 -28.26
C GLU A 84 -3.15 -3.90 -29.41
N ARG A 85 -1.84 -4.11 -29.24
CA ARG A 85 -0.86 -3.81 -30.29
C ARG A 85 0.47 -4.53 -30.03
N THR A 86 1.34 -4.50 -31.03
CA THR A 86 2.72 -4.92 -30.89
C THR A 86 3.57 -3.70 -30.45
N PHE A 87 4.30 -3.86 -29.35
CA PHE A 87 5.28 -2.92 -28.85
C PHE A 87 6.67 -3.47 -29.12
N GLY A 88 7.42 -2.86 -30.06
CA GLY A 88 8.70 -3.41 -30.49
C GLY A 88 8.56 -4.84 -31.04
N ASN A 89 9.09 -5.81 -30.33
CA ASN A 89 9.03 -7.23 -30.71
C ASN A 89 7.93 -8.03 -29.96
N TYR A 90 7.20 -7.42 -29.04
CA TYR A 90 6.28 -8.11 -28.12
C TYR A 90 4.84 -7.71 -28.36
N GLU A 91 3.95 -8.69 -28.37
CA GLU A 91 2.52 -8.45 -28.31
C GLU A 91 2.15 -7.92 -26.92
N GLY A 92 1.23 -6.95 -26.85
CA GLY A 92 0.84 -6.37 -25.58
C GLY A 92 -0.51 -5.69 -25.62
N VAL A 93 -0.92 -5.28 -24.44
CA VAL A 93 -2.18 -4.57 -24.19
C VAL A 93 -1.90 -3.33 -23.35
N TYR A 94 -2.37 -2.20 -23.80
CA TYR A 94 -2.43 -0.97 -23.04
C TYR A 94 -3.82 -0.80 -22.43
N LEU A 95 -3.86 -0.41 -21.17
CA LEU A 95 -5.08 -0.11 -20.40
C LEU A 95 -4.93 1.25 -19.71
N LYS A 96 -6.01 2.04 -19.70
CA LYS A 96 -6.17 3.17 -18.81
C LYS A 96 -7.43 2.99 -17.99
N TYR A 97 -7.31 3.16 -16.68
CA TYR A 97 -8.40 2.99 -15.74
C TYR A 97 -9.08 4.34 -15.44
N ASN A 98 -10.37 4.30 -15.13
CA ASN A 98 -11.07 5.43 -14.55
C ASN A 98 -10.68 5.53 -13.08
N ASP A 99 -9.58 6.24 -12.82
CA ASP A 99 -9.08 6.47 -11.47
C ASP A 99 -9.65 7.79 -10.94
N LEU A 100 -10.25 7.74 -9.75
CA LEU A 100 -10.76 8.92 -9.05
C LEU A 100 -9.70 9.54 -8.12
N ILE A 101 -8.54 8.91 -8.01
CA ILE A 101 -7.41 9.41 -7.23
C ILE A 101 -6.53 10.24 -8.16
N GLU A 102 -6.38 11.52 -7.83
CA GLU A 102 -5.59 12.46 -8.61
C GLU A 102 -4.08 12.32 -8.34
N ASP A 103 -3.30 12.83 -9.28
CA ASP A 103 -1.85 13.10 -9.25
C ASP A 103 -0.93 11.96 -8.74
N GLY A 104 -0.25 11.34 -9.70
CA GLY A 104 0.80 10.36 -9.43
C GLY A 104 0.28 8.95 -9.19
N SER A 105 -1.03 8.73 -9.30
CA SER A 105 -1.57 7.38 -9.32
C SER A 105 -1.13 6.65 -10.59
N TYR A 106 -0.88 5.35 -10.46
CA TYR A 106 -0.48 4.49 -11.57
C TYR A 106 -1.74 3.90 -12.23
N ASN A 107 -2.53 4.75 -12.87
CA ASN A 107 -3.80 4.38 -13.50
C ASN A 107 -3.70 3.96 -14.97
N GLN A 108 -2.49 3.86 -15.51
CA GLN A 108 -2.21 3.29 -16.82
C GLN A 108 -1.40 2.02 -16.67
N ARG A 109 -1.59 1.06 -17.56
CA ARG A 109 -0.87 -0.22 -17.51
C ARG A 109 -0.60 -0.76 -18.90
N ILE A 110 0.56 -1.39 -19.08
CA ILE A 110 0.85 -2.22 -20.24
C ILE A 110 1.21 -3.62 -19.75
N TYR A 111 0.67 -4.63 -20.41
CA TYR A 111 1.13 -6.01 -20.30
C TYR A 111 1.84 -6.39 -21.60
N LEU A 112 3.10 -6.83 -21.50
CA LEU A 112 3.88 -7.32 -22.65
C LEU A 112 4.13 -8.81 -22.48
N LEU A 113 3.78 -9.58 -23.51
CA LEU A 113 4.05 -11.00 -23.57
C LEU A 113 5.44 -11.26 -24.16
N CYS A 114 6.34 -11.77 -23.32
CA CYS A 114 7.74 -12.02 -23.66
C CYS A 114 8.06 -13.52 -23.51
N PRO A 115 7.59 -14.37 -24.44
CA PRO A 115 7.71 -15.83 -24.32
C PRO A 115 9.15 -16.34 -24.48
N ASP A 116 10.00 -15.61 -25.16
CA ASP A 116 11.42 -15.87 -25.36
C ASP A 116 12.23 -15.85 -24.07
N VAL A 117 11.77 -15.07 -23.07
CA VAL A 117 12.37 -14.97 -21.74
C VAL A 117 11.46 -15.51 -20.63
N TYR A 118 10.37 -16.19 -20.98
CA TYR A 118 9.38 -16.78 -20.07
C TYR A 118 8.77 -15.76 -19.09
N ARG A 119 8.46 -14.55 -19.58
CA ARG A 119 7.91 -13.45 -18.74
C ARG A 119 6.68 -12.81 -19.37
N VAL A 120 5.81 -12.32 -18.50
CA VAL A 120 4.97 -11.16 -18.79
C VAL A 120 5.58 -9.97 -18.10
N VAL A 121 5.88 -8.91 -18.84
CA VAL A 121 6.34 -7.64 -18.27
C VAL A 121 5.11 -6.79 -18.02
N VAL A 122 4.90 -6.40 -16.77
CA VAL A 122 3.82 -5.50 -16.36
C VAL A 122 4.43 -4.12 -16.15
N ILE A 123 3.92 -3.13 -16.85
CA ILE A 123 4.37 -1.74 -16.75
C ILE A 123 3.24 -0.94 -16.11
N TYR A 124 3.48 -0.40 -14.92
CA TYR A 124 2.60 0.55 -14.25
C TYR A 124 3.04 1.95 -14.64
N ILE A 125 2.11 2.78 -15.07
CA ILE A 125 2.40 4.12 -15.55
C ILE A 125 1.49 5.12 -14.84
N SER A 126 2.06 6.21 -14.35
CA SER A 126 1.31 7.24 -13.68
C SER A 126 0.46 8.07 -14.66
N ASP A 127 -0.63 8.65 -14.14
CA ASP A 127 -1.63 9.40 -14.95
C ASP A 127 -1.03 10.60 -15.70
N ASN A 128 0.00 11.22 -15.12
CA ASN A 128 0.67 12.38 -15.69
C ASN A 128 1.65 12.08 -16.84
N VAL A 129 1.78 10.81 -17.25
CA VAL A 129 2.56 10.43 -18.43
C VAL A 129 1.67 10.40 -19.66
N GLU A 130 2.03 11.15 -20.68
CA GLU A 130 1.29 11.21 -21.93
C GLU A 130 1.33 9.86 -22.67
N LYS A 131 0.19 9.46 -23.27
CA LYS A 131 0.05 8.18 -23.98
C LYS A 131 1.12 7.95 -25.06
N GLU A 132 1.60 9.02 -25.70
CA GLU A 132 2.66 8.95 -26.71
C GLU A 132 3.99 8.50 -26.06
N ASP A 133 4.34 9.05 -24.92
CA ASP A 133 5.53 8.66 -24.15
C ASP A 133 5.41 7.25 -23.62
N VAL A 134 4.21 6.86 -23.13
CA VAL A 134 3.92 5.48 -22.71
C VAL A 134 4.24 4.50 -23.83
N PHE A 135 3.77 4.77 -25.04
CA PHE A 135 3.98 3.87 -26.18
C PHE A 135 5.44 3.88 -26.63
N ASN A 136 6.09 5.05 -26.66
CA ASN A 136 7.49 5.14 -27.06
C ASN A 136 8.40 4.39 -26.09
N VAL A 137 8.16 4.45 -24.78
CA VAL A 137 8.92 3.66 -23.79
C VAL A 137 8.74 2.16 -24.03
N ALA A 138 7.49 1.69 -24.20
CA ALA A 138 7.20 0.29 -24.40
C ALA A 138 7.72 -0.26 -25.76
N GLU A 139 7.64 0.56 -26.83
CA GLU A 139 8.14 0.18 -28.17
C GLU A 139 9.67 0.07 -28.22
N ASN A 140 10.39 0.84 -27.40
CA ASN A 140 11.84 0.85 -27.31
C ASN A 140 12.37 0.08 -26.09
N LEU A 141 11.56 -0.75 -25.47
CA LEU A 141 11.96 -1.57 -24.35
C LEU A 141 12.98 -2.63 -24.78
N VAL A 142 14.05 -2.75 -24.03
CA VAL A 142 15.11 -3.73 -24.22
C VAL A 142 15.14 -4.66 -23.02
N ILE A 143 14.97 -5.94 -23.25
CA ILE A 143 15.07 -7.00 -22.23
C ILE A 143 16.41 -7.69 -22.42
N ASN A 144 17.24 -7.69 -21.37
CA ASN A 144 18.55 -8.31 -21.38
C ASN A 144 18.58 -9.51 -20.45
N GLU A 145 18.98 -10.66 -20.95
CA GLU A 145 19.27 -11.82 -20.10
C GLU A 145 20.61 -11.65 -19.40
N LYS A 146 20.63 -11.86 -18.08
CA LYS A 146 21.85 -11.89 -17.28
C LYS A 146 22.53 -13.27 -17.35
N GLU A 147 23.81 -13.33 -17.02
CA GLU A 147 24.50 -14.63 -16.86
C GLU A 147 23.94 -15.45 -15.70
N GLU A 148 23.39 -14.78 -14.70
CA GLU A 148 22.78 -15.35 -13.51
C GLU A 148 21.47 -16.06 -13.84
N MET A 149 21.25 -17.25 -13.23
CA MET A 149 20.06 -18.05 -13.44
C MET A 149 19.31 -18.26 -12.13
N ILE A 150 18.00 -18.13 -12.19
CA ILE A 150 17.09 -18.38 -11.08
C ILE A 150 16.26 -19.65 -11.35
N LYS A 151 15.94 -20.41 -10.33
CA LYS A 151 15.02 -21.54 -10.46
C LYS A 151 13.61 -21.04 -10.68
N THR A 152 12.91 -21.65 -11.63
CA THR A 152 11.51 -21.31 -11.92
C THR A 152 10.59 -21.53 -10.72
N ALA A 153 10.91 -22.51 -9.86
CA ALA A 153 10.16 -22.76 -8.62
C ALA A 153 10.36 -21.70 -7.54
N ASP A 154 11.36 -20.82 -7.67
CA ASP A 154 11.65 -19.75 -6.70
C ASP A 154 10.95 -18.43 -7.08
N PHE A 155 10.15 -18.41 -8.15
CA PHE A 155 9.35 -17.23 -8.51
C PHE A 155 8.14 -17.09 -7.59
N PHE A 156 7.94 -15.89 -7.06
CA PHE A 156 6.80 -15.57 -6.19
C PHE A 156 5.50 -15.26 -6.96
N ASN A 157 5.62 -14.83 -8.22
CA ASN A 157 4.48 -14.43 -9.03
C ASN A 157 4.52 -15.20 -10.37
N THR A 158 3.52 -16.03 -10.59
CA THR A 158 3.26 -16.64 -11.88
C THR A 158 2.07 -15.97 -12.56
N TRP A 159 1.97 -16.10 -13.89
CA TRP A 159 0.84 -15.53 -14.62
C TRP A 159 -0.49 -16.17 -14.19
N SER A 160 -0.51 -17.48 -13.91
CA SER A 160 -1.71 -18.14 -13.44
C SER A 160 -2.18 -17.64 -12.08
N GLU A 161 -1.26 -17.35 -11.17
CA GLU A 161 -1.59 -16.73 -9.90
C GLU A 161 -2.05 -15.29 -10.09
N TRP A 162 -1.39 -14.54 -10.96
CA TRP A 162 -1.76 -13.17 -11.29
C TRP A 162 -3.18 -13.07 -11.82
N VAL A 163 -3.52 -13.89 -12.83
CA VAL A 163 -4.86 -13.94 -13.45
C VAL A 163 -5.93 -14.42 -12.46
N SER A 164 -5.58 -15.38 -11.58
CA SER A 164 -6.53 -15.92 -10.59
C SER A 164 -6.72 -15.01 -9.38
N SER A 165 -5.74 -14.19 -9.02
CA SER A 165 -5.86 -13.26 -7.90
C SER A 165 -6.89 -12.16 -8.15
N GLU A 166 -7.17 -11.85 -9.41
CA GLU A 166 -8.23 -10.91 -9.79
C GLU A 166 -9.65 -11.52 -9.72
N GLU A 167 -9.78 -12.85 -9.72
CA GLU A 167 -11.06 -13.53 -9.47
C GLU A 167 -11.47 -13.58 -7.99
N GLY A 168 -10.85 -12.73 -7.14
CA GLY A 168 -11.26 -12.56 -5.76
C GLY A 168 -10.90 -13.76 -4.87
N SER A 169 -9.64 -14.01 -4.67
CA SER A 169 -9.15 -14.75 -3.51
C SER A 169 -9.20 -13.86 -2.25
N GLY A 170 -10.30 -13.15 -2.04
CA GLY A 170 -10.64 -12.64 -0.74
C GLY A 170 -10.94 -13.83 0.13
N GLY A 171 -9.97 -14.36 0.86
CA GLY A 171 -10.30 -15.08 2.07
C GLY A 171 -11.29 -14.22 2.85
N ASP A 172 -12.28 -14.83 3.51
CA ASP A 172 -13.26 -14.07 4.30
C ASP A 172 -12.52 -13.19 5.31
N MET A 173 -12.30 -11.92 4.99
CA MET A 173 -11.69 -10.96 5.91
C MET A 173 -12.58 -10.88 7.15
N LEU A 174 -11.96 -11.01 8.31
CA LEU A 174 -12.67 -10.91 9.57
C LEU A 174 -12.94 -9.42 9.89
N THR A 175 -14.07 -8.91 9.42
CA THR A 175 -14.46 -7.51 9.57
C THR A 175 -15.37 -7.24 10.77
N SER A 176 -15.80 -8.29 11.50
CA SER A 176 -16.57 -8.12 12.73
C SER A 176 -16.24 -9.17 13.79
N VAL A 177 -16.16 -8.73 15.05
CA VAL A 177 -15.86 -9.60 16.19
C VAL A 177 -16.77 -9.27 17.38
N LYS A 178 -17.02 -10.25 18.23
CA LYS A 178 -17.73 -10.02 19.50
C LYS A 178 -16.81 -9.31 20.49
N ASP A 179 -17.38 -8.52 21.40
CA ASP A 179 -16.63 -7.77 22.44
C ASP A 179 -15.64 -8.63 23.21
N ASN A 180 -16.03 -9.85 23.56
CA ASN A 180 -15.19 -10.76 24.33
C ASN A 180 -14.05 -11.42 23.51
N LYS A 181 -13.89 -11.05 22.26
CA LYS A 181 -12.84 -11.55 21.35
C LYS A 181 -11.82 -10.50 20.99
N LEU A 182 -12.12 -9.23 21.26
CA LEU A 182 -11.21 -8.12 21.01
C LEU A 182 -10.87 -7.47 22.35
N PRO A 183 -9.64 -7.60 22.84
CA PRO A 183 -9.19 -6.79 23.98
C PRO A 183 -9.20 -5.31 23.60
N VAL A 184 -9.80 -4.49 24.45
CA VAL A 184 -9.79 -3.02 24.28
C VAL A 184 -9.21 -2.41 25.53
N HIS A 185 -8.09 -1.74 25.37
CA HIS A 185 -7.32 -1.10 26.42
C HIS A 185 -7.64 0.40 26.49
N LYS A 186 -7.34 1.01 27.61
CA LYS A 186 -7.43 2.46 27.78
C LYS A 186 -6.06 3.09 27.64
N VAL A 187 -6.03 4.37 27.34
CA VAL A 187 -4.83 5.17 27.44
C VAL A 187 -4.25 5.05 28.86
N GLY A 188 -2.98 4.72 28.97
CA GLY A 188 -2.28 4.42 30.22
C GLY A 188 -2.22 2.93 30.60
N ASP A 189 -2.93 2.05 29.91
CA ASP A 189 -2.81 0.62 30.15
C ASP A 189 -1.52 0.08 29.51
N SER A 190 -0.83 -0.82 30.24
CA SER A 190 0.31 -1.56 29.72
C SER A 190 -0.16 -2.81 28.98
N ILE A 191 0.32 -3.02 27.79
CA ILE A 191 -0.02 -4.14 26.90
C ILE A 191 1.22 -5.00 26.69
N ASP A 192 1.15 -6.25 27.08
CA ASP A 192 2.21 -7.22 26.79
C ASP A 192 2.07 -7.76 25.38
N MET A 193 3.17 -7.73 24.62
CA MET A 193 3.18 -8.21 23.24
C MET A 193 4.56 -8.74 22.83
N PHE A 194 4.66 -9.21 21.61
CA PHE A 194 5.92 -9.57 20.99
C PHE A 194 6.33 -8.53 19.96
N GLY A 195 7.60 -8.12 20.00
CA GLY A 195 8.22 -7.23 19.04
C GLY A 195 9.20 -7.96 18.12
N THR A 196 9.68 -7.23 17.14
CA THR A 196 10.72 -7.68 16.20
C THR A 196 11.93 -6.77 16.27
N GLY A 197 13.11 -7.32 16.03
CA GLY A 197 14.37 -6.58 16.05
C GLY A 197 15.54 -7.51 15.76
N GLU A 198 16.71 -7.18 16.31
CA GLU A 198 17.91 -8.00 16.19
C GLU A 198 18.50 -8.33 17.56
N ASP A 199 19.11 -9.50 17.66
CA ASP A 199 19.94 -9.87 18.80
C ASP A 199 21.32 -9.15 18.76
N LYS A 200 22.13 -9.33 19.79
CA LYS A 200 23.50 -8.77 19.88
C LYS A 200 24.46 -9.22 18.77
N ASN A 201 24.10 -10.23 17.99
CA ASN A 201 24.92 -10.74 16.90
C ASN A 201 24.40 -10.24 15.53
N GLY A 202 23.33 -9.45 15.51
CA GLY A 202 22.68 -8.98 14.29
C GLY A 202 21.74 -10.02 13.64
N ASN A 203 21.30 -11.04 14.38
CA ASN A 203 20.33 -11.98 13.88
C ASN A 203 18.92 -11.44 14.13
N TYR A 204 18.06 -11.54 13.11
CA TYR A 204 16.66 -11.18 13.23
C TYR A 204 15.94 -12.03 14.29
N ILE A 205 15.15 -11.37 15.14
CA ILE A 205 14.29 -11.97 16.16
C ILE A 205 12.88 -11.41 16.06
N ASP A 206 11.87 -12.28 16.08
CA ASP A 206 10.46 -11.95 15.86
C ASP A 206 9.54 -12.22 17.08
N ASN A 207 10.11 -12.70 18.18
CA ASN A 207 9.33 -13.11 19.35
C ASN A 207 9.89 -12.50 20.65
N VAL A 208 10.28 -11.24 20.61
CA VAL A 208 10.83 -10.56 21.76
C VAL A 208 9.72 -10.04 22.65
N LYS A 209 9.75 -10.40 23.93
CA LYS A 209 8.78 -9.89 24.90
C LYS A 209 9.00 -8.41 25.15
N ILE A 210 7.99 -7.62 24.88
CA ILE A 210 7.94 -6.19 25.16
C ILE A 210 6.61 -5.84 25.84
N SER A 211 6.57 -4.72 26.53
CA SER A 211 5.33 -4.08 26.90
C SER A 211 5.24 -2.71 26.24
N VAL A 212 4.02 -2.32 25.85
CA VAL A 212 3.72 -1.08 25.17
C VAL A 212 2.61 -0.36 25.92
N CYS A 213 2.75 0.95 26.08
CA CYS A 213 1.75 1.80 26.73
C CYS A 213 1.52 3.05 25.89
N ALA A 214 0.29 3.30 25.50
CA ALA A 214 -0.11 4.62 24.97
C ALA A 214 -0.31 5.56 26.17
N ASP A 215 0.68 6.38 26.48
CA ASP A 215 0.69 7.20 27.68
C ASP A 215 -0.28 8.36 27.61
N SER A 216 -0.41 8.98 26.44
CA SER A 216 -1.27 10.13 26.23
C SER A 216 -1.68 10.28 24.77
N VAL A 217 -2.85 10.90 24.56
CA VAL A 217 -3.38 11.27 23.26
C VAL A 217 -3.73 12.75 23.28
N GLN A 218 -3.30 13.47 22.27
CA GLN A 218 -3.62 14.89 22.08
C GLN A 218 -4.19 15.09 20.68
N ILE A 219 -5.21 15.93 20.59
CA ILE A 219 -5.85 16.27 19.31
C ILE A 219 -5.68 17.79 19.11
N ALA A 220 -5.21 18.18 17.92
CA ALA A 220 -4.95 19.57 17.59
C ALA A 220 -5.47 19.96 16.21
N ASP A 221 -5.69 21.25 16.01
CA ASP A 221 -6.09 21.84 14.72
C ASP A 221 -4.87 22.23 13.87
N ASP A 222 -3.67 22.07 14.39
CA ASP A 222 -2.42 22.50 13.80
C ASP A 222 -1.31 21.45 14.03
N LEU A 223 -0.11 21.72 13.53
CA LEU A 223 1.04 20.83 13.63
C LEU A 223 2.04 21.21 14.75
N GLN A 224 1.69 22.10 15.67
CA GLN A 224 2.63 22.59 16.68
C GLN A 224 3.12 21.50 17.65
N LEU A 225 2.33 20.46 17.90
CA LEU A 225 2.71 19.31 18.72
C LEU A 225 3.91 18.54 18.17
N LEU A 226 4.19 18.64 16.87
CA LEU A 226 5.29 17.94 16.21
C LEU A 226 6.67 18.58 16.53
N GLY A 227 6.69 19.81 17.02
CA GLY A 227 7.92 20.51 17.39
C GLY A 227 8.85 20.77 16.20
N GLU A 228 10.14 20.51 16.40
CA GLU A 228 11.19 20.70 15.37
C GLU A 228 11.49 19.43 14.55
N ASN A 229 10.72 18.36 14.75
CA ASN A 229 10.92 17.13 13.99
C ASN A 229 10.55 17.32 12.51
N PRO A 230 11.16 16.57 11.60
CA PRO A 230 10.80 16.60 10.18
C PRO A 230 9.31 16.31 9.99
N ILE A 231 8.62 17.18 9.25
CA ILE A 231 7.20 17.06 8.94
C ILE A 231 7.06 16.63 7.49
N PRO A 232 6.26 15.58 7.19
CA PRO A 232 5.98 15.17 5.82
C PRO A 232 5.48 16.33 4.96
N GLN A 233 5.93 16.44 3.73
CA GLN A 233 5.59 17.56 2.83
C GLN A 233 4.06 17.68 2.67
N LYS A 234 3.37 16.57 2.42
CA LYS A 234 1.90 16.54 2.32
C LYS A 234 1.18 17.14 3.53
N TRP A 235 1.78 17.02 4.72
CA TRP A 235 1.22 17.62 5.93
C TRP A 235 1.46 19.13 6.00
N GLN A 236 2.64 19.57 5.53
CA GLN A 236 2.93 21.02 5.43
C GLN A 236 1.98 21.68 4.43
N ASP A 237 1.70 21.04 3.30
CA ASP A 237 0.78 21.52 2.28
C ASP A 237 -0.68 21.57 2.77
N ALA A 238 -1.01 20.75 3.76
CA ALA A 238 -2.32 20.77 4.41
C ALA A 238 -2.50 21.87 5.48
N VAL A 239 -1.51 22.75 5.67
CA VAL A 239 -1.61 23.89 6.60
C VAL A 239 -2.05 25.14 5.85
N GLY A 240 -3.16 25.72 6.29
CA GLY A 240 -3.70 26.96 5.74
C GLY A 240 -2.94 28.21 6.18
N ALA A 241 -3.30 29.35 5.60
CA ALA A 241 -2.66 30.64 5.90
C ALA A 241 -2.84 31.09 7.36
N ASP A 242 -3.80 30.54 8.07
CA ASP A 242 -4.05 30.80 9.50
C ASP A 242 -3.22 29.88 10.41
N GLY A 243 -2.38 29.01 9.86
CA GLY A 243 -1.55 28.05 10.57
C GLY A 243 -2.28 26.79 11.02
N LYS A 244 -3.53 26.60 10.64
CA LYS A 244 -4.33 25.41 10.95
C LYS A 244 -4.42 24.46 9.78
N LEU A 245 -4.77 23.20 10.07
CA LEU A 245 -5.07 22.22 9.03
C LEU A 245 -6.29 22.66 8.22
N ILE A 246 -6.18 22.62 6.91
CA ILE A 246 -7.26 22.95 5.99
C ILE A 246 -8.37 21.90 6.03
N THR A 247 -9.56 22.31 5.58
CA THR A 247 -10.69 21.41 5.41
C THR A 247 -10.41 20.44 4.25
N ASN A 248 -10.70 19.16 4.48
CA ASN A 248 -10.57 18.10 3.50
C ASN A 248 -11.83 17.98 2.63
N THR A 249 -11.69 17.79 1.33
CA THR A 249 -12.81 17.50 0.43
C THR A 249 -13.03 16.00 0.38
N LEU A 250 -14.26 15.57 0.64
CA LEU A 250 -14.67 14.17 0.56
C LEU A 250 -15.43 13.93 -0.75
N SER A 251 -15.08 12.87 -1.45
CA SER A 251 -15.82 12.35 -2.59
C SER A 251 -16.40 10.98 -2.25
N TYR A 252 -17.74 10.90 -2.28
CA TYR A 252 -18.48 9.68 -2.03
C TYR A 252 -18.66 8.95 -3.35
N VAL A 253 -18.08 7.77 -3.45
CA VAL A 253 -17.97 7.02 -4.70
C VAL A 253 -18.90 5.83 -4.67
N LYS A 254 -19.68 5.67 -5.73
CA LYS A 254 -20.37 4.44 -6.05
C LYS A 254 -19.54 3.65 -7.04
N LEU A 255 -19.16 2.44 -6.66
CA LEU A 255 -18.37 1.57 -7.52
C LEU A 255 -19.19 1.08 -8.70
N GLY A 256 -18.59 1.05 -9.86
CA GLY A 256 -19.15 0.43 -11.05
C GLY A 256 -19.20 -1.09 -10.92
N ASP A 257 -19.95 -1.73 -11.80
CA ASP A 257 -20.01 -3.20 -11.86
C ASP A 257 -18.82 -3.82 -12.64
N GLY A 258 -18.00 -2.96 -13.23
CA GLY A 258 -16.83 -3.36 -14.02
C GLY A 258 -17.18 -3.95 -15.40
N VAL A 259 -18.46 -3.94 -15.80
CA VAL A 259 -18.93 -4.42 -17.10
C VAL A 259 -19.58 -3.30 -17.91
N ASP A 260 -20.58 -2.66 -17.36
CA ASP A 260 -21.38 -1.63 -18.04
C ASP A 260 -21.23 -0.24 -17.40
N THR A 261 -20.74 -0.17 -16.17
CA THR A 261 -20.64 1.06 -15.39
C THR A 261 -19.24 1.23 -14.78
N VAL A 262 -18.79 2.47 -14.70
CA VAL A 262 -17.57 2.88 -13.99
C VAL A 262 -17.89 3.43 -12.62
N ASP A 263 -16.85 3.65 -11.82
CA ASP A 263 -16.93 4.35 -10.55
C ASP A 263 -17.41 5.80 -10.78
N GLU A 264 -18.32 6.25 -9.93
CA GLU A 264 -18.95 7.56 -10.03
C GLU A 264 -18.92 8.29 -8.68
N VAL A 265 -18.51 9.55 -8.68
CA VAL A 265 -18.68 10.43 -7.52
C VAL A 265 -20.14 10.85 -7.45
N VAL A 266 -20.91 10.26 -6.53
CA VAL A 266 -22.34 10.52 -6.38
C VAL A 266 -22.64 11.70 -5.45
N LYS A 267 -21.65 12.09 -4.62
CA LYS A 267 -21.78 13.20 -3.68
C LYS A 267 -20.40 13.72 -3.29
N THR A 268 -20.31 15.00 -3.02
CA THR A 268 -19.13 15.62 -2.38
C THR A 268 -19.50 16.20 -1.01
N GLY A 269 -18.52 16.31 -0.15
CA GLY A 269 -18.65 16.91 1.17
C GLY A 269 -17.34 17.57 1.58
N SER A 270 -17.30 18.10 2.79
CA SER A 270 -16.08 18.62 3.37
C SER A 270 -16.06 18.35 4.87
N VAL A 271 -14.87 18.13 5.42
CA VAL A 271 -14.67 17.86 6.84
C VAL A 271 -13.36 18.51 7.30
N PRO A 272 -13.30 19.12 8.51
CA PRO A 272 -12.04 19.58 9.09
C PRO A 272 -11.08 18.41 9.28
N GLN A 273 -9.79 18.67 9.13
CA GLN A 273 -8.72 17.75 9.49
C GLN A 273 -8.22 18.03 10.90
N LYS A 274 -7.79 17.00 11.61
CA LYS A 274 -7.21 17.07 12.96
C LYS A 274 -5.93 16.26 13.02
N LEU A 275 -4.98 16.77 13.78
CA LEU A 275 -3.80 16.00 14.17
C LEU A 275 -4.14 15.16 15.41
N VAL A 276 -3.92 13.85 15.31
CA VAL A 276 -3.91 12.93 16.45
C VAL A 276 -2.46 12.64 16.78
N TYR A 277 -2.03 13.05 17.98
CA TYR A 277 -0.66 12.90 18.46
C TYR A 277 -0.64 12.00 19.68
N VAL A 278 0.09 10.90 19.59
CA VAL A 278 0.13 9.86 20.62
C VAL A 278 1.55 9.69 21.13
N THR A 279 1.71 9.71 22.46
CA THR A 279 2.96 9.36 23.13
C THR A 279 2.87 7.89 23.56
N VAL A 280 3.86 7.09 23.17
CA VAL A 280 3.89 5.64 23.41
C VAL A 280 5.21 5.26 24.06
N THR A 281 5.16 4.49 25.14
CA THR A 281 6.34 3.93 25.80
C THR A 281 6.47 2.44 25.46
N TYR A 282 7.63 2.06 24.92
CA TYR A 282 8.04 0.69 24.71
C TYR A 282 9.03 0.26 25.79
N THR A 283 8.82 -0.90 26.37
CA THR A 283 9.72 -1.44 27.42
C THR A 283 10.15 -2.86 27.05
N ASN A 284 11.45 -3.12 27.08
CA ASN A 284 11.99 -4.45 26.88
C ASN A 284 11.74 -5.33 28.12
N GLN A 285 10.89 -6.33 27.95
CA GLN A 285 10.56 -7.33 28.99
C GLN A 285 11.38 -8.63 28.86
N SER A 286 12.29 -8.68 27.88
CA SER A 286 13.17 -9.85 27.66
C SER A 286 14.43 -9.76 28.53
N GLU A 287 15.19 -10.86 28.59
CA GLU A 287 16.46 -10.94 29.28
C GLU A 287 17.64 -10.46 28.44
N GLU A 288 17.43 -10.19 27.15
CA GLU A 288 18.45 -9.77 26.20
C GLU A 288 18.20 -8.38 25.65
N GLU A 289 19.25 -7.71 25.21
CA GLU A 289 19.16 -6.42 24.51
C GLU A 289 18.55 -6.63 23.12
N ILE A 290 17.64 -5.75 22.75
CA ILE A 290 17.03 -5.70 21.43
C ILE A 290 17.64 -4.54 20.66
N ASN A 291 18.20 -4.82 19.49
CA ASN A 291 18.69 -3.81 18.57
C ASN A 291 17.73 -3.64 17.40
N HIS A 292 17.70 -2.45 16.81
CA HIS A 292 16.88 -2.12 15.65
C HIS A 292 15.42 -2.60 15.80
N MET A 293 14.84 -2.35 16.98
CA MET A 293 13.47 -2.75 17.26
C MET A 293 12.50 -1.92 16.40
N LEU A 294 11.78 -2.59 15.53
CA LEU A 294 10.71 -1.96 14.74
C LEU A 294 9.55 -1.56 15.65
N TYR A 295 9.04 -0.35 15.50
CA TYR A 295 7.78 0.06 16.10
C TYR A 295 6.83 0.62 15.04
N LEU A 296 5.58 0.25 15.14
CA LEU A 296 4.55 0.61 14.17
C LEU A 296 3.24 0.89 14.91
N GLY A 297 2.56 1.92 14.46
CA GLY A 297 1.19 2.22 14.87
C GLY A 297 0.32 2.51 13.67
N SER A 298 -0.93 2.11 13.74
CA SER A 298 -1.97 2.45 12.77
C SER A 298 -3.28 2.77 13.50
N LEU A 299 -4.19 3.45 12.82
CA LEU A 299 -5.51 3.72 13.35
C LEU A 299 -6.53 2.81 12.68
N MET A 300 -7.46 2.27 13.46
CA MET A 300 -8.60 1.51 12.95
C MET A 300 -9.88 2.28 13.25
N LEU A 301 -10.76 2.37 12.27
CA LEU A 301 -12.11 2.93 12.44
C LEU A 301 -13.08 1.80 12.75
N LEU A 302 -13.70 1.84 13.92
CA LEU A 302 -14.62 0.81 14.37
C LEU A 302 -15.97 1.38 14.75
N ASN A 303 -17.03 0.70 14.32
CA ASN A 303 -18.37 0.82 14.90
C ASN A 303 -18.53 -0.22 15.99
N HIS A 304 -19.26 0.12 17.06
CA HIS A 304 -19.61 -0.81 18.12
C HIS A 304 -21.13 -0.84 18.31
N GLU A 305 -21.74 -1.98 17.94
CA GLU A 305 -23.19 -2.20 18.00
C GLU A 305 -23.50 -3.63 18.46
N ASP A 306 -24.55 -3.80 19.24
CA ASP A 306 -25.08 -5.10 19.66
C ASP A 306 -24.03 -6.07 20.25
N GLY A 307 -23.05 -5.55 21.00
CA GLY A 307 -21.98 -6.34 21.61
C GLY A 307 -20.94 -6.87 20.61
N ARG A 308 -20.73 -6.16 19.51
CA ARG A 308 -19.76 -6.47 18.47
C ARG A 308 -19.07 -5.22 17.98
N TYR A 309 -17.81 -5.38 17.61
CA TYR A 309 -17.04 -4.40 16.84
C TYR A 309 -17.10 -4.74 15.36
N PHE A 310 -17.24 -3.70 14.53
CA PHE A 310 -17.24 -3.78 13.08
C PHE A 310 -16.20 -2.79 12.53
N ILE A 311 -15.39 -3.22 11.57
CA ILE A 311 -14.52 -2.30 10.86
C ILE A 311 -15.38 -1.45 9.93
N GLN A 312 -15.16 -0.13 9.96
CA GLN A 312 -15.88 0.82 9.12
C GLN A 312 -15.39 0.80 7.67
N GLN A 313 -15.47 -0.33 6.99
CA GLN A 313 -15.19 -0.38 5.55
C GLN A 313 -16.43 -0.15 4.72
N ASP A 314 -17.55 -0.61 5.22
CA ASP A 314 -18.80 -0.63 4.49
C ASP A 314 -19.70 0.50 4.96
N ARG A 315 -19.63 1.62 4.27
CA ARG A 315 -20.64 2.68 4.34
C ARG A 315 -21.79 2.44 3.36
N SER A 316 -21.89 1.21 2.83
CA SER A 316 -22.98 0.78 1.96
C SER A 316 -24.33 0.98 2.67
N GLY A 317 -25.35 1.29 1.91
CA GLY A 317 -26.66 1.67 2.42
C GLY A 317 -26.98 3.16 2.30
N ASN A 318 -25.99 4.03 2.09
CA ASN A 318 -26.16 5.46 1.87
C ASN A 318 -26.09 5.86 0.37
N GLY A 319 -26.06 4.87 -0.53
CA GLY A 319 -26.02 5.10 -1.98
C GLY A 319 -24.60 5.27 -2.54
N PHE A 320 -23.57 4.97 -1.77
CA PHE A 320 -22.17 4.93 -2.18
C PHE A 320 -21.45 3.75 -1.50
N ASP A 321 -20.31 3.36 -2.03
CA ASP A 321 -19.57 2.18 -1.60
C ASP A 321 -18.28 2.54 -0.83
N CYS A 322 -17.65 3.66 -1.20
CA CYS A 322 -16.46 4.15 -0.50
C CYS A 322 -16.41 5.68 -0.47
N VAL A 323 -15.48 6.21 0.31
CA VAL A 323 -15.20 7.65 0.42
C VAL A 323 -13.71 7.85 0.18
N ILE A 324 -13.38 8.76 -0.73
CA ILE A 324 -12.02 9.22 -0.98
C ILE A 324 -11.89 10.70 -0.63
N TRP A 325 -10.69 11.20 -0.43
CA TRP A 325 -10.42 12.59 -0.07
C TRP A 325 -9.09 13.08 -0.61
N ASP A 326 -8.99 14.41 -0.75
CA ASP A 326 -7.85 15.11 -1.35
C ASP A 326 -6.79 15.58 -0.34
N GLY A 327 -7.08 15.55 0.95
CA GLY A 327 -6.19 16.10 1.97
C GLY A 327 -5.14 15.11 2.49
N ALA A 328 -4.54 15.49 3.63
CA ALA A 328 -3.48 14.72 4.28
C ALA A 328 -4.00 13.63 5.23
N ALA A 329 -5.32 13.49 5.40
CA ALA A 329 -5.89 12.51 6.32
C ALA A 329 -5.56 11.08 5.88
N GLN A 330 -5.02 10.30 6.82
CA GLN A 330 -4.61 8.91 6.61
C GLN A 330 -4.62 8.17 7.94
N ILE A 331 -5.24 7.01 7.99
CA ILE A 331 -5.34 6.16 9.20
C ILE A 331 -4.41 4.95 9.17
N SER A 332 -3.88 4.59 8.01
CA SER A 332 -2.92 3.48 7.84
C SER A 332 -1.57 3.78 8.49
N ASP A 333 -0.51 3.37 7.87
CA ASP A 333 0.84 3.52 8.38
C ASP A 333 1.15 4.94 8.86
N MET A 334 1.82 5.05 9.99
CA MET A 334 2.27 6.34 10.48
C MET A 334 3.35 6.91 9.56
N THR A 335 3.18 8.17 9.18
CA THR A 335 4.16 8.93 8.38
C THR A 335 5.03 9.86 9.24
N TYR A 336 4.65 10.05 10.50
CA TYR A 336 5.41 10.81 11.48
C TYR A 336 5.74 9.95 12.71
N PHE A 337 7.01 10.00 13.10
CA PHE A 337 7.54 9.35 14.30
C PHE A 337 8.75 10.13 14.82
N SER A 338 8.87 10.26 16.17
CA SER A 338 9.86 11.13 16.80
C SER A 338 11.21 10.48 17.05
N VAL A 339 11.26 9.14 17.11
CA VAL A 339 12.49 8.36 17.25
C VAL A 339 12.72 7.67 15.92
N SER A 340 13.87 7.93 15.33
CA SER A 340 14.20 7.44 13.99
C SER A 340 15.64 6.95 13.97
N GLU A 341 15.83 5.79 13.37
CA GLU A 341 17.12 5.30 12.96
C GLU A 341 17.03 4.88 11.50
N ASP A 342 17.95 5.38 10.67
CA ASP A 342 18.03 4.97 9.26
C ASP A 342 18.58 3.54 9.20
N TYR A 343 17.66 2.58 9.06
CA TYR A 343 17.96 1.16 9.03
C TYR A 343 17.11 0.44 7.98
N GLY A 344 17.77 -0.29 7.10
CA GLY A 344 17.09 -0.96 5.98
C GLY A 344 16.33 0.02 5.09
N ASN A 345 15.05 -0.25 4.85
CA ASN A 345 14.16 0.57 4.01
C ASN A 345 13.20 1.44 4.83
N GLY A 346 13.43 1.59 6.12
CA GLY A 346 12.54 2.34 7.02
C GLY A 346 13.30 3.18 8.03
N GLY A 347 12.57 4.01 8.76
CA GLY A 347 13.14 4.90 9.77
C GLY A 347 12.54 4.73 11.17
N ASN A 348 11.51 3.92 11.34
CA ASN A 348 10.80 3.73 12.61
C ASN A 348 11.41 2.60 13.47
N TYR A 349 12.73 2.72 13.71
CA TYR A 349 13.48 1.78 14.53
C TYR A 349 14.00 2.45 15.79
N ILE A 350 14.00 1.69 16.89
CA ILE A 350 14.67 2.02 18.14
C ILE A 350 16.03 1.35 18.10
N SER A 351 17.12 2.12 18.16
CA SER A 351 18.49 1.64 17.93
C SER A 351 18.90 0.51 18.86
N SER A 352 18.57 0.65 20.15
CA SER A 352 18.88 -0.34 21.18
C SER A 352 17.97 -0.17 22.37
N LEU A 353 17.55 -1.27 22.97
CA LEU A 353 16.72 -1.32 24.18
C LEU A 353 17.17 -2.46 25.07
N LYS A 354 17.84 -2.13 26.18
CA LYS A 354 18.36 -3.11 27.15
C LYS A 354 17.23 -3.77 27.96
N PRO A 355 17.49 -4.94 28.58
CA PRO A 355 16.55 -5.57 29.48
C PRO A 355 16.01 -4.60 30.54
N GLY A 356 14.69 -4.45 30.63
CA GLY A 356 13.99 -3.56 31.55
C GLY A 356 14.07 -2.08 31.19
N GLU A 357 14.74 -1.69 30.11
CA GLU A 357 14.82 -0.33 29.63
C GLU A 357 13.52 0.07 28.91
N SER A 358 13.17 1.33 29.03
CA SER A 358 12.01 1.91 28.35
C SER A 358 12.44 3.08 27.48
N VAL A 359 11.79 3.21 26.33
CA VAL A 359 11.92 4.36 25.44
C VAL A 359 10.53 4.93 25.12
N GLN A 360 10.43 6.24 25.08
CA GLN A 360 9.23 6.93 24.70
C GLN A 360 9.35 7.43 23.26
N VAL A 361 8.35 7.13 22.45
CA VAL A 361 8.22 7.60 21.07
C VAL A 361 6.93 8.37 20.90
N ASN A 362 6.89 9.28 19.95
CA ASN A 362 5.66 9.95 19.55
C ASN A 362 5.31 9.54 18.14
N MET A 363 4.06 9.24 17.94
CA MET A 363 3.43 8.91 16.66
C MET A 363 2.34 9.93 16.36
N ALA A 364 2.09 10.22 15.11
CA ALA A 364 1.01 11.11 14.75
C ALA A 364 0.36 10.76 13.43
N TRP A 365 -0.91 11.13 13.31
CA TRP A 365 -1.72 11.00 12.10
C TRP A 365 -2.54 12.28 11.91
N ILE A 366 -2.81 12.62 10.66
CA ILE A 366 -3.88 13.55 10.32
C ILE A 366 -5.11 12.72 9.98
N VAL A 367 -6.24 13.03 10.60
CA VAL A 367 -7.51 12.33 10.41
C VAL A 367 -8.62 13.32 10.06
N ASN A 368 -9.70 12.83 9.49
CA ASN A 368 -10.93 13.62 9.38
C ASN A 368 -11.55 13.79 10.78
N GLU A 369 -12.02 14.98 11.10
CA GLU A 369 -12.69 15.22 12.40
C GLU A 369 -13.87 14.29 12.65
N SER A 370 -14.57 13.89 11.59
CA SER A 370 -15.68 12.93 11.65
C SER A 370 -15.30 11.54 12.14
N ASP A 371 -14.01 11.19 12.10
CA ASP A 371 -13.54 9.86 12.44
C ASP A 371 -13.08 9.75 13.92
N LEU A 372 -12.99 10.90 14.63
CA LEU A 372 -12.46 10.95 16.00
C LEU A 372 -13.26 10.14 17.03
N ASP A 373 -14.56 9.96 16.80
CA ASP A 373 -15.43 9.20 17.70
C ASP A 373 -15.32 7.68 17.49
N ASP A 374 -14.63 7.26 16.43
CA ASP A 374 -14.59 5.87 15.97
C ASP A 374 -13.16 5.30 15.88
N ILE A 375 -12.12 6.10 16.21
CA ILE A 375 -10.72 5.70 16.09
C ILE A 375 -10.22 4.88 17.26
N TYR A 376 -9.51 3.80 16.93
CA TYR A 376 -8.76 2.98 17.87
C TYR A 376 -7.31 2.85 17.39
N LEU A 377 -6.36 2.86 18.32
CA LEU A 377 -4.94 2.72 18.01
C LEU A 377 -4.55 1.24 18.01
N ASN A 378 -4.01 0.78 16.89
CA ASN A 378 -3.39 -0.53 16.74
C ASN A 378 -1.87 -0.40 16.95
N LEU A 379 -1.34 -1.05 17.97
CA LEU A 379 0.09 -1.12 18.28
C LEU A 379 0.66 -2.54 18.07
N SER A 380 -0.10 -3.47 17.48
CA SER A 380 0.33 -4.85 17.29
C SER A 380 1.52 -5.03 16.34
N GLY A 381 1.84 -4.00 15.56
CA GLY A 381 2.99 -4.00 14.65
C GLY A 381 2.74 -4.62 13.27
N ASP A 382 1.51 -5.09 13.00
CA ASP A 382 1.16 -5.67 11.70
C ASP A 382 0.65 -4.65 10.66
N GLY A 383 0.32 -3.42 11.09
CA GLY A 383 -0.17 -2.35 10.22
C GLY A 383 -1.55 -2.59 9.59
N VAL A 384 -2.21 -3.69 9.93
CA VAL A 384 -3.51 -4.06 9.35
C VAL A 384 -4.60 -3.14 9.90
N ILE A 385 -5.44 -2.60 9.01
CA ILE A 385 -6.55 -1.69 9.37
C ILE A 385 -7.91 -2.14 8.82
N TYR A 386 -7.93 -3.12 7.93
CA TYR A 386 -9.13 -3.54 7.19
C TYR A 386 -9.75 -4.85 7.70
N GLU A 387 -9.08 -5.54 8.62
CA GLU A 387 -9.55 -6.77 9.24
C GLU A 387 -9.05 -6.89 10.67
N PHE A 388 -9.68 -7.75 11.46
CA PHE A 388 -9.20 -8.14 12.77
C PHE A 388 -8.20 -9.29 12.61
N SER A 389 -6.93 -8.96 12.42
CA SER A 389 -5.84 -9.94 12.32
C SER A 389 -5.64 -10.71 13.62
N ASP A 390 -4.94 -11.83 13.57
CA ASP A 390 -4.56 -12.60 14.76
C ASP A 390 -3.74 -11.75 15.75
N SER A 391 -2.90 -10.86 15.27
CA SER A 391 -2.12 -9.93 16.09
C SER A 391 -3.02 -8.94 16.82
N VAL A 392 -3.98 -8.35 16.14
CA VAL A 392 -4.98 -7.45 16.74
C VAL A 392 -5.85 -8.18 17.76
N LEU A 393 -6.31 -9.39 17.44
CA LEU A 393 -7.12 -10.19 18.38
C LEU A 393 -6.36 -10.63 19.61
N THR A 394 -5.05 -10.78 19.52
CA THR A 394 -4.18 -11.17 20.64
C THR A 394 -3.77 -9.97 21.49
N THR A 395 -3.27 -8.91 20.84
CA THR A 395 -2.75 -7.71 21.49
C THR A 395 -3.87 -6.76 21.92
N GLY A 396 -4.91 -6.68 21.13
CA GLY A 396 -6.00 -5.71 21.30
C GLY A 396 -5.71 -4.33 20.72
N LEU A 397 -6.64 -3.43 20.95
CA LEU A 397 -6.59 -2.05 20.51
C LEU A 397 -6.67 -1.08 21.68
N VAL A 398 -6.10 0.11 21.55
CA VAL A 398 -6.26 1.16 22.54
C VAL A 398 -7.40 2.08 22.12
N ASP A 399 -8.38 2.27 22.98
CA ASP A 399 -9.47 3.22 22.78
C ASP A 399 -8.92 4.64 22.97
N ILE A 400 -8.80 5.38 21.87
CA ILE A 400 -8.30 6.76 21.83
C ILE A 400 -9.36 7.76 21.39
N ARG A 401 -10.61 7.33 21.33
CA ARG A 401 -11.75 8.18 20.95
C ARG A 401 -11.88 9.38 21.88
N LYS A 402 -12.46 10.44 21.35
CA LYS A 402 -12.67 11.70 22.09
C LYS A 402 -13.86 11.62 23.01
#